data_691d988c0404ae2cb21853f43981024d
#
_entry.id   691d988c0404ae2cb21853f43981024d
#
_cell.length_a   1.000
_cell.length_b   1.000
_cell.length_c   1.000
_cell.angle_alpha   90.00
_cell.angle_beta   90.00
_cell.angle_gamma   90.00
#
_symmetry.space_group_name_H-M   'P 1'
#
loop_
_entity.id
_entity.type
_entity.pdbx_description
1 polymer ?
#
loop_
_entity_poly.entity_id
_entity_poly.type
_entity_poly.pdbx_seq_one_letter_code
_entity_poly.pdbx_strand_id
1 'polypeptide(L)'
;VPKRKQKLKSDTIGYWFVLPALLFMSLFIVYPLIYNFVLSFQKVDVMTLMAPHKEWVGFQNYANVMNGTYLWGSMKNTFVFTIGCIAFQFSIGFLLAVLYTQKCKALKPISGLLLISYIIPGTVCSILFKFMFATNGGIVNELFIQLGLITQPIEWLTRPDMAMWSVIIANTWTGIPFNMILLVSGLVNIPLEVYESATIDGANGAQQFFKITVPLLKSSIQTVLVLGFVYTFKCFELIYVMTTGGPVYSTELMSIYSYRRSFMEFNFSEGAAIANILFIILFAVGLFYTKLIGKDEVA
;
A
#
# COMPACT_ATOMS: atom_id res chain seq x y z
N VAL A 1 -28.39 46.32 6.93
CA VAL A 1 -27.15 46.88 6.40
C VAL A 1 -26.05 46.72 7.43
N PRO A 2 -24.91 46.21 7.31
CA PRO A 2 -23.91 45.81 6.36
C PRO A 2 -23.27 44.45 6.72
N LYS A 3 -23.92 43.31 6.41
CA LYS A 3 -23.34 41.97 6.65
C LYS A 3 -22.39 41.49 5.56
N ARG A 4 -22.34 42.17 4.40
CA ARG A 4 -21.59 41.69 3.22
C ARG A 4 -20.08 41.96 3.26
N LYS A 5 -19.62 43.01 3.93
CA LYS A 5 -18.20 43.38 4.00
C LYS A 5 -17.37 42.60 5.01
N GLN A 6 -17.97 42.01 6.06
CA GLN A 6 -17.27 41.21 7.04
C GLN A 6 -16.97 39.80 6.52
N LYS A 7 -17.84 39.19 5.66
CA LYS A 7 -17.64 37.88 5.07
C LYS A 7 -16.41 37.82 4.16
N LEU A 8 -16.21 38.82 3.32
CA LEU A 8 -15.05 38.92 2.40
C LEU A 8 -13.70 39.05 3.11
N LYS A 9 -13.63 39.68 4.27
CA LYS A 9 -12.37 39.78 5.06
C LYS A 9 -12.03 38.46 5.77
N SER A 10 -13.02 37.71 6.24
CA SER A 10 -12.82 36.41 6.89
C SER A 10 -12.28 35.38 5.90
N ASP A 11 -12.81 35.31 4.70
CA ASP A 11 -12.40 34.37 3.67
C ASP A 11 -10.95 34.62 3.21
N THR A 12 -10.56 35.91 3.07
CA THR A 12 -9.20 36.29 2.67
C THR A 12 -8.15 35.89 3.72
N ILE A 13 -8.47 36.00 5.01
CA ILE A 13 -7.56 35.58 6.09
C ILE A 13 -7.34 34.06 6.05
N GLY A 14 -8.39 33.27 5.77
CA GLY A 14 -8.28 31.83 5.61
C GLY A 14 -7.28 31.39 4.53
N TYR A 15 -7.27 32.08 3.39
CA TYR A 15 -6.30 31.78 2.32
C TYR A 15 -4.84 32.03 2.73
N TRP A 16 -4.55 33.04 3.55
CA TRP A 16 -3.20 33.31 4.04
C TRP A 16 -2.67 32.22 4.97
N PHE A 17 -3.55 31.56 5.77
CA PHE A 17 -3.15 30.43 6.60
C PHE A 17 -2.88 29.15 5.78
N VAL A 18 -3.58 28.97 4.66
CA VAL A 18 -3.40 27.78 3.80
C VAL A 18 -2.25 27.97 2.81
N LEU A 19 -1.88 29.21 2.48
CA LEU A 19 -0.88 29.56 1.48
C LEU A 19 0.49 28.87 1.68
N PRO A 20 1.09 28.84 2.88
CA PRO A 20 2.38 28.17 3.08
C PRO A 20 2.33 26.67 2.76
N ALA A 21 1.25 26.00 3.15
CA ALA A 21 1.05 24.59 2.85
C ALA A 21 0.85 24.34 1.34
N LEU A 22 0.06 25.20 0.68
CA LEU A 22 -0.14 25.11 -0.76
C LEU A 22 1.15 25.38 -1.55
N LEU A 23 1.96 26.35 -1.15
CA LEU A 23 3.26 26.60 -1.78
C LEU A 23 4.20 25.41 -1.62
N PHE A 24 4.28 24.84 -0.41
CA PHE A 24 5.08 23.65 -0.15
C PHE A 24 4.62 22.47 -1.01
N MET A 25 3.33 22.16 -1.02
CA MET A 25 2.78 21.07 -1.83
C MET A 25 3.00 21.33 -3.33
N SER A 26 2.82 22.56 -3.80
CA SER A 26 3.03 22.90 -5.20
C SER A 26 4.48 22.70 -5.63
N LEU A 27 5.43 23.08 -4.79
CA LEU A 27 6.86 22.99 -5.11
C LEU A 27 7.37 21.53 -5.00
N PHE A 28 6.98 20.81 -3.97
CA PHE A 28 7.58 19.50 -3.67
C PHE A 28 6.76 18.28 -4.15
N ILE A 29 5.48 18.47 -4.49
CA ILE A 29 4.61 17.40 -4.97
C ILE A 29 4.15 17.67 -6.41
N VAL A 30 3.50 18.83 -6.65
CA VAL A 30 2.89 19.09 -7.94
C VAL A 30 3.94 19.31 -9.03
N TYR A 31 4.97 20.09 -8.74
CA TYR A 31 6.04 20.37 -9.72
C TYR A 31 6.79 19.10 -10.15
N PRO A 32 7.30 18.22 -9.24
CA PRO A 32 7.95 16.98 -9.66
C PRO A 32 7.01 16.03 -10.41
N LEU A 33 5.73 16.00 -10.04
CA LEU A 33 4.73 15.18 -10.74
C LEU A 33 4.53 15.67 -12.17
N ILE A 34 4.33 16.98 -12.38
CA ILE A 34 4.21 17.56 -13.73
C ILE A 34 5.51 17.33 -14.51
N TYR A 35 6.67 17.54 -13.88
CA TYR A 35 7.96 17.30 -14.53
C TYR A 35 8.10 15.85 -14.99
N ASN A 36 7.70 14.88 -14.16
CA ASN A 36 7.71 13.47 -14.53
C ASN A 36 6.76 13.18 -15.71
N PHE A 37 5.57 13.82 -15.74
CA PHE A 37 4.67 13.72 -16.88
C PHE A 37 5.32 14.28 -18.15
N VAL A 38 5.91 15.45 -18.10
CA VAL A 38 6.60 16.06 -19.26
C VAL A 38 7.75 15.18 -19.73
N LEU A 39 8.55 14.64 -18.78
CA LEU A 39 9.68 13.77 -19.06
C LEU A 39 9.26 12.52 -19.84
N SER A 40 8.10 11.96 -19.53
CA SER A 40 7.60 10.74 -20.20
C SER A 40 7.24 10.94 -21.70
N PHE A 41 7.07 12.20 -22.16
CA PHE A 41 6.80 12.53 -23.54
C PHE A 41 8.06 12.97 -24.31
N GLN A 42 9.20 13.01 -23.65
CA GLN A 42 10.47 13.43 -24.23
C GLN A 42 11.41 12.21 -24.34
N LYS A 43 12.43 12.30 -25.18
CA LYS A 43 13.53 11.33 -25.22
C LYS A 43 14.65 11.82 -24.32
N VAL A 44 14.81 11.20 -23.16
CA VAL A 44 15.79 11.60 -22.16
C VAL A 44 16.52 10.38 -21.61
N ASP A 45 17.79 10.38 -21.81
CA ASP A 45 18.79 9.44 -21.29
C ASP A 45 19.89 10.21 -20.52
N VAL A 46 20.94 9.54 -20.10
CA VAL A 46 22.07 10.16 -19.38
C VAL A 46 22.69 11.31 -20.18
N MET A 47 22.82 11.17 -21.51
CA MET A 47 23.49 12.15 -22.36
C MET A 47 22.63 13.41 -22.54
N THR A 48 21.32 13.22 -22.58
CA THR A 48 20.35 14.29 -22.86
C THR A 48 19.70 14.87 -21.60
N LEU A 49 19.98 14.28 -20.42
CA LEU A 49 19.34 14.73 -19.15
C LEU A 49 19.64 16.21 -18.87
N MET A 50 20.87 16.68 -19.11
CA MET A 50 21.30 18.05 -18.89
C MET A 50 21.22 18.92 -20.17
N ALA A 51 20.74 18.37 -21.28
CA ALA A 51 20.60 19.12 -22.53
C ALA A 51 19.52 20.22 -22.38
N PRO A 52 19.79 21.45 -22.91
CA PRO A 52 18.84 22.55 -22.83
C PRO A 52 17.57 22.30 -23.66
N HIS A 53 17.67 21.51 -24.71
CA HIS A 53 16.56 21.08 -25.54
C HIS A 53 16.46 19.56 -25.53
N LYS A 54 15.29 19.05 -25.14
CA LYS A 54 14.96 17.64 -25.13
C LYS A 54 14.02 17.34 -26.29
N GLU A 55 14.31 16.29 -27.01
CA GLU A 55 13.49 15.85 -28.15
C GLU A 55 12.11 15.41 -27.66
N TRP A 56 11.06 15.96 -28.25
CA TRP A 56 9.68 15.61 -27.93
C TRP A 56 9.23 14.42 -28.80
N VAL A 57 8.95 13.27 -28.18
CA VAL A 57 8.58 12.03 -28.88
C VAL A 57 7.13 11.60 -28.68
N GLY A 58 6.32 12.43 -28.02
CA GLY A 58 4.91 12.13 -27.75
C GLY A 58 4.74 10.82 -26.98
N PHE A 59 3.87 9.94 -27.44
CA PHE A 59 3.56 8.67 -26.78
C PHE A 59 4.53 7.51 -27.10
N GLN A 60 5.65 7.77 -27.77
CA GLN A 60 6.59 6.71 -28.17
C GLN A 60 7.13 5.91 -26.98
N ASN A 61 7.45 6.57 -25.86
CA ASN A 61 7.92 5.89 -24.65
C ASN A 61 6.86 4.94 -24.08
N TYR A 62 5.60 5.35 -24.08
CA TYR A 62 4.50 4.48 -23.66
C TYR A 62 4.34 3.29 -24.61
N ALA A 63 4.41 3.51 -25.92
CA ALA A 63 4.35 2.44 -26.91
C ALA A 63 5.51 1.44 -26.72
N ASN A 64 6.74 1.92 -26.51
CA ASN A 64 7.91 1.08 -26.25
C ASN A 64 7.71 0.21 -25.00
N VAL A 65 7.27 0.82 -23.91
CA VAL A 65 7.03 0.14 -22.63
C VAL A 65 5.89 -0.89 -22.76
N MET A 66 4.79 -0.54 -23.43
CA MET A 66 3.62 -1.42 -23.60
C MET A 66 3.91 -2.62 -24.51
N ASN A 67 4.74 -2.42 -25.54
CA ASN A 67 5.19 -3.49 -26.43
C ASN A 67 6.36 -4.30 -25.84
N GLY A 68 6.96 -3.81 -24.76
CA GLY A 68 8.05 -4.48 -24.04
C GLY A 68 7.57 -5.70 -23.25
N THR A 69 8.46 -6.67 -23.09
CA THR A 69 8.15 -7.97 -22.44
C THR A 69 7.89 -7.82 -20.95
N TYR A 70 8.44 -6.79 -20.28
CA TYR A 70 8.50 -6.71 -18.82
C TYR A 70 7.31 -6.01 -18.16
N LEU A 71 6.65 -5.06 -18.84
CA LEU A 71 5.55 -4.28 -18.25
C LEU A 71 4.42 -5.17 -17.74
N TRP A 72 3.96 -6.08 -18.58
CA TRP A 72 2.81 -6.95 -18.25
C TRP A 72 3.14 -7.94 -17.14
N GLY A 73 4.41 -8.43 -17.11
CA GLY A 73 4.93 -9.23 -16.01
C GLY A 73 4.95 -8.47 -14.69
N SER A 74 5.53 -7.27 -14.68
CA SER A 74 5.60 -6.40 -13.49
C SER A 74 4.22 -5.94 -13.04
N MET A 75 3.32 -5.66 -13.96
CA MET A 75 1.92 -5.34 -13.64
C MET A 75 1.22 -6.51 -12.97
N LYS A 76 1.29 -7.71 -13.55
CA LYS A 76 0.76 -8.94 -12.94
C LYS A 76 1.33 -9.16 -11.55
N ASN A 77 2.64 -9.07 -11.39
CA ASN A 77 3.31 -9.21 -10.10
C ASN A 77 2.81 -8.19 -9.09
N THR A 78 2.62 -6.92 -9.50
CA THR A 78 2.08 -5.86 -8.64
C THR A 78 0.68 -6.20 -8.15
N PHE A 79 -0.20 -6.68 -9.02
CA PHE A 79 -1.54 -7.10 -8.62
C PHE A 79 -1.53 -8.34 -7.72
N VAL A 80 -0.73 -9.37 -8.05
CA VAL A 80 -0.60 -10.59 -7.23
C VAL A 80 -0.08 -10.24 -5.84
N PHE A 81 0.97 -9.43 -5.76
CA PHE A 81 1.52 -8.95 -4.50
C PHE A 81 0.49 -8.15 -3.69
N THR A 82 -0.16 -7.18 -4.32
CA THR A 82 -1.11 -6.29 -3.65
C THR A 82 -2.32 -7.05 -3.13
N ILE A 83 -2.94 -7.88 -3.97
CA ILE A 83 -4.11 -8.67 -3.58
C ILE A 83 -3.74 -9.68 -2.48
N GLY A 84 -2.60 -10.37 -2.65
CA GLY A 84 -2.09 -11.31 -1.65
C GLY A 84 -1.86 -10.64 -0.29
N CYS A 85 -1.14 -9.51 -0.28
CA CYS A 85 -0.90 -8.76 0.95
C CYS A 85 -2.20 -8.29 1.61
N ILE A 86 -3.11 -7.67 0.85
CA ILE A 86 -4.37 -7.15 1.40
C ILE A 86 -5.23 -8.28 1.96
N ALA A 87 -5.33 -9.40 1.26
CA ALA A 87 -6.11 -10.55 1.71
C ALA A 87 -5.66 -11.02 3.09
N PHE A 88 -4.35 -11.20 3.30
CA PHE A 88 -3.81 -11.64 4.59
C PHE A 88 -3.82 -10.52 5.64
N GLN A 89 -3.40 -9.30 5.30
CA GLN A 89 -3.38 -8.16 6.22
C GLN A 89 -4.78 -7.84 6.75
N PHE A 90 -5.76 -7.80 5.85
CA PHE A 90 -7.14 -7.53 6.22
C PHE A 90 -7.72 -8.66 7.08
N SER A 91 -7.58 -9.91 6.66
CA SER A 91 -8.15 -11.06 7.39
C SER A 91 -7.57 -11.18 8.80
N ILE A 92 -6.24 -11.09 8.92
CA ILE A 92 -5.57 -11.19 10.22
C ILE A 92 -5.86 -9.93 11.05
N GLY A 93 -5.76 -8.73 10.46
CA GLY A 93 -6.03 -7.46 11.13
C GLY A 93 -7.48 -7.37 11.62
N PHE A 94 -8.45 -7.84 10.83
CA PHE A 94 -9.86 -7.88 11.21
C PHE A 94 -10.12 -8.85 12.36
N LEU A 95 -9.56 -10.06 12.28
CA LEU A 95 -9.65 -11.03 13.38
C LEU A 95 -9.08 -10.45 14.69
N LEU A 96 -7.89 -9.86 14.63
CA LEU A 96 -7.26 -9.25 15.79
C LEU A 96 -8.06 -8.05 16.32
N ALA A 97 -8.66 -7.23 15.44
CA ALA A 97 -9.50 -6.11 15.86
C ALA A 97 -10.76 -6.57 16.62
N VAL A 98 -11.44 -7.61 16.10
CA VAL A 98 -12.62 -8.19 16.78
C VAL A 98 -12.22 -8.78 18.14
N LEU A 99 -11.15 -9.55 18.20
CA LEU A 99 -10.68 -10.15 19.44
C LEU A 99 -10.22 -9.09 20.47
N TYR A 100 -9.63 -7.98 20.01
CA TYR A 100 -9.22 -6.88 20.87
C TYR A 100 -10.42 -6.17 21.50
N THR A 101 -11.47 -5.92 20.74
CA THR A 101 -12.69 -5.24 21.22
C THR A 101 -13.50 -6.11 22.18
N GLN A 102 -13.42 -7.44 22.07
CA GLN A 102 -14.03 -8.38 23.02
C GLN A 102 -13.33 -8.42 24.41
N LYS A 103 -12.39 -7.50 24.68
CA LYS A 103 -11.64 -7.40 25.96
C LYS A 103 -10.89 -8.68 26.34
N CYS A 104 -10.45 -9.46 25.37
CA CYS A 104 -9.63 -10.64 25.60
C CYS A 104 -8.31 -10.22 26.27
N LYS A 105 -8.13 -10.55 27.55
CA LYS A 105 -6.96 -10.14 28.34
C LYS A 105 -5.63 -10.60 27.74
N ALA A 106 -5.62 -11.75 27.05
CA ALA A 106 -4.43 -12.31 26.40
C ALA A 106 -3.93 -11.47 25.22
N LEU A 107 -4.77 -10.62 24.63
CA LEU A 107 -4.40 -9.81 23.44
C LEU A 107 -3.79 -8.46 23.81
N LYS A 108 -3.90 -7.98 25.03
CA LYS A 108 -3.28 -6.70 25.45
C LYS A 108 -1.77 -6.66 25.20
N PRO A 109 -0.97 -7.67 25.59
CA PRO A 109 0.46 -7.68 25.28
C PRO A 109 0.73 -7.89 23.77
N ILE A 110 -0.10 -8.68 23.08
CA ILE A 110 0.06 -8.96 21.64
C ILE A 110 -0.16 -7.69 20.82
N SER A 111 -1.15 -6.85 21.17
CA SER A 111 -1.39 -5.58 20.47
C SER A 111 -0.21 -4.63 20.62
N GLY A 112 0.43 -4.58 21.78
CA GLY A 112 1.67 -3.82 21.98
C GLY A 112 2.83 -4.30 21.11
N LEU A 113 3.01 -5.61 21.01
CA LEU A 113 4.02 -6.22 20.14
C LEU A 113 3.75 -5.96 18.65
N LEU A 114 2.49 -6.01 18.24
CA LEU A 114 2.12 -5.68 16.85
C LEU A 114 2.40 -4.22 16.51
N LEU A 115 2.22 -3.28 17.45
CA LEU A 115 2.55 -1.88 17.23
C LEU A 115 4.05 -1.65 16.99
N ILE A 116 4.91 -2.50 17.52
CA ILE A 116 6.36 -2.45 17.25
C ILE A 116 6.62 -2.57 15.75
N SER A 117 5.93 -3.49 15.05
CA SER A 117 6.11 -3.66 13.61
C SER A 117 5.71 -2.42 12.79
N TYR A 118 4.82 -1.60 13.31
CA TYR A 118 4.40 -0.35 12.67
C TYR A 118 5.39 0.80 12.89
N ILE A 119 6.13 0.77 13.99
CA ILE A 119 7.11 1.82 14.35
C ILE A 119 8.46 1.56 13.69
N ILE A 120 8.83 0.29 13.47
CA ILE A 120 10.13 -0.06 12.87
C ILE A 120 10.18 0.44 11.41
N PRO A 121 11.28 1.11 11.00
CA PRO A 121 11.46 1.52 9.60
C PRO A 121 11.34 0.33 8.63
N GLY A 122 10.65 0.54 7.51
CA GLY A 122 10.42 -0.52 6.51
C GLY A 122 11.68 -1.21 6.02
N THR A 123 12.76 -0.46 5.82
CA THR A 123 14.09 -1.02 5.45
C THR A 123 14.59 -2.01 6.49
N VAL A 124 14.46 -1.70 7.77
CA VAL A 124 14.91 -2.59 8.86
C VAL A 124 14.09 -3.87 8.86
N CYS A 125 12.75 -3.76 8.73
CA CYS A 125 11.88 -4.93 8.60
C CYS A 125 12.29 -5.79 7.39
N SER A 126 12.57 -5.16 6.25
CA SER A 126 12.97 -5.85 5.03
C SER A 126 14.28 -6.62 5.20
N ILE A 127 15.26 -6.01 5.87
CA ILE A 127 16.55 -6.65 6.19
C ILE A 127 16.34 -7.82 7.16
N LEU A 128 15.54 -7.64 8.20
CA LEU A 128 15.22 -8.71 9.16
C LEU A 128 14.58 -9.91 8.45
N PHE A 129 13.56 -9.70 7.62
CA PHE A 129 12.95 -10.77 6.86
C PHE A 129 13.90 -11.41 5.85
N LYS A 130 14.79 -10.63 5.23
CA LYS A 130 15.84 -11.16 4.35
C LYS A 130 16.76 -12.14 5.08
N PHE A 131 17.17 -11.83 6.30
CA PHE A 131 17.96 -12.74 7.14
C PHE A 131 17.14 -13.92 7.64
N MET A 132 15.90 -13.71 8.06
CA MET A 132 15.02 -14.78 8.52
C MET A 132 14.75 -15.84 7.43
N PHE A 133 14.64 -15.40 6.16
CA PHE A 133 14.42 -16.23 4.99
C PHE A 133 15.71 -16.65 4.27
N ALA A 134 16.88 -16.42 4.86
CA ALA A 134 18.13 -16.90 4.28
C ALA A 134 18.12 -18.43 4.15
N THR A 135 18.61 -18.96 3.04
CA THR A 135 18.64 -20.40 2.79
C THR A 135 19.50 -21.12 3.83
N ASN A 136 20.70 -20.56 4.09
CA ASN A 136 21.63 -21.10 5.09
C ASN A 136 21.59 -20.23 6.35
N GLY A 137 21.32 -20.85 7.51
CA GLY A 137 21.30 -20.15 8.79
C GLY A 137 20.11 -19.21 9.00
N GLY A 138 19.10 -19.24 8.11
CA GLY A 138 17.87 -18.49 8.29
C GLY A 138 16.98 -19.16 9.35
N ILE A 139 16.53 -18.35 10.33
CA ILE A 139 15.77 -18.86 11.49
C ILE A 139 14.50 -19.62 11.09
N VAL A 140 13.87 -19.26 9.97
CA VAL A 140 12.65 -19.93 9.50
C VAL A 140 12.97 -21.36 9.05
N ASN A 141 14.06 -21.57 8.31
CA ASN A 141 14.51 -22.91 7.91
C ASN A 141 14.95 -23.74 9.11
N GLU A 142 15.72 -23.15 10.01
CA GLU A 142 16.18 -23.86 11.22
C GLU A 142 15.00 -24.32 12.08
N LEU A 143 14.00 -23.45 12.28
CA LEU A 143 12.79 -23.80 13.03
C LEU A 143 12.01 -24.94 12.34
N PHE A 144 11.84 -24.87 11.02
CA PHE A 144 11.09 -25.90 10.28
C PHE A 144 11.81 -27.25 10.27
N ILE A 145 13.14 -27.26 10.20
CA ILE A 145 13.96 -28.47 10.32
C ILE A 145 13.85 -29.04 11.73
N GLN A 146 13.97 -28.23 12.77
CA GLN A 146 13.86 -28.69 14.17
C GLN A 146 12.48 -29.26 14.51
N LEU A 147 11.42 -28.67 13.89
CA LEU A 147 10.04 -29.19 14.04
C LEU A 147 9.76 -30.42 13.16
N GLY A 148 10.72 -30.88 12.36
CA GLY A 148 10.56 -32.00 11.45
C GLY A 148 9.61 -31.75 10.28
N LEU A 149 9.30 -30.47 9.98
CA LEU A 149 8.40 -30.09 8.90
C LEU A 149 9.06 -30.16 7.52
N ILE A 150 10.37 -29.95 7.48
CA ILE A 150 11.20 -30.04 6.27
C ILE A 150 12.49 -30.77 6.57
N THR A 151 13.06 -31.44 5.57
CA THR A 151 14.34 -32.16 5.67
C THR A 151 15.52 -31.37 5.08
N GLN A 152 15.24 -30.41 4.19
CA GLN A 152 16.23 -29.58 3.55
C GLN A 152 15.78 -28.12 3.58
N PRO A 153 16.72 -27.15 3.65
CA PRO A 153 16.39 -25.73 3.64
C PRO A 153 15.60 -25.33 2.39
N ILE A 154 14.57 -24.53 2.58
CA ILE A 154 13.80 -23.90 1.49
C ILE A 154 14.54 -22.66 1.02
N GLU A 155 14.64 -22.51 -0.28
CA GLU A 155 15.22 -21.32 -0.91
C GLU A 155 14.15 -20.22 -1.09
N TRP A 156 13.80 -19.57 0.01
CA TRP A 156 12.70 -18.60 0.09
C TRP A 156 12.81 -17.44 -0.87
N LEU A 157 14.02 -16.92 -1.09
CA LEU A 157 14.25 -15.68 -1.85
C LEU A 157 14.90 -15.92 -3.22
N THR A 158 15.43 -17.13 -3.46
CA THR A 158 16.19 -17.45 -4.67
C THR A 158 15.42 -18.34 -5.66
N ARG A 159 14.29 -18.90 -5.25
CA ARG A 159 13.37 -19.62 -6.12
C ARG A 159 12.23 -18.73 -6.60
N PRO A 160 11.95 -18.68 -7.93
CA PRO A 160 10.89 -17.82 -8.48
C PRO A 160 9.49 -18.09 -7.94
N ASP A 161 9.16 -19.34 -7.66
CA ASP A 161 7.87 -19.78 -7.11
C ASP A 161 7.68 -19.38 -5.63
N MET A 162 8.77 -19.28 -4.87
CA MET A 162 8.75 -18.95 -3.44
C MET A 162 8.96 -17.47 -3.14
N ALA A 163 9.73 -16.76 -3.96
CA ALA A 163 10.13 -15.38 -3.68
C ALA A 163 8.93 -14.44 -3.53
N MET A 164 7.89 -14.56 -4.36
CA MET A 164 6.69 -13.75 -4.26
C MET A 164 5.94 -13.98 -2.94
N TRP A 165 5.82 -15.22 -2.50
CA TRP A 165 5.20 -15.54 -1.21
C TRP A 165 6.00 -15.00 -0.03
N SER A 166 7.32 -15.09 -0.10
CA SER A 166 8.22 -14.57 0.95
C SER A 166 8.05 -13.07 1.15
N VAL A 167 7.98 -12.30 0.06
CA VAL A 167 7.76 -10.85 0.16
C VAL A 167 6.32 -10.50 0.57
N ILE A 168 5.31 -11.30 0.17
CA ILE A 168 3.93 -11.15 0.65
C ILE A 168 3.87 -11.38 2.17
N ILE A 169 4.50 -12.42 2.69
CA ILE A 169 4.54 -12.72 4.14
C ILE A 169 5.19 -11.56 4.90
N ALA A 170 6.35 -11.08 4.42
CA ALA A 170 7.04 -9.96 5.05
C ALA A 170 6.19 -8.68 5.07
N ASN A 171 5.58 -8.32 3.94
CA ASN A 171 4.73 -7.15 3.85
C ASN A 171 3.43 -7.31 4.65
N THR A 172 2.91 -8.53 4.74
CA THR A 172 1.72 -8.81 5.55
C THR A 172 1.98 -8.49 7.02
N TRP A 173 3.12 -8.95 7.56
CA TRP A 173 3.48 -8.68 8.94
C TRP A 173 3.54 -7.17 9.26
N THR A 174 4.10 -6.37 8.36
CA THR A 174 4.19 -4.91 8.54
C THR A 174 2.84 -4.20 8.44
N GLY A 175 1.91 -4.73 7.64
CA GLY A 175 0.62 -4.11 7.40
C GLY A 175 -0.51 -4.51 8.37
N ILE A 176 -0.38 -5.61 9.10
CA ILE A 176 -1.40 -6.07 10.07
C ILE A 176 -1.79 -4.99 11.08
N PRO A 177 -0.85 -4.28 11.75
CA PRO A 177 -1.20 -3.30 12.77
C PRO A 177 -2.03 -2.14 12.22
N PHE A 178 -1.71 -1.65 11.03
CA PHE A 178 -2.47 -0.59 10.36
C PHE A 178 -3.93 -0.99 10.15
N ASN A 179 -4.15 -2.20 9.61
CA ASN A 179 -5.50 -2.74 9.40
C ASN A 179 -6.23 -2.91 10.74
N MET A 180 -5.57 -3.48 11.75
CA MET A 180 -6.14 -3.68 13.08
C MET A 180 -6.57 -2.35 13.72
N ILE A 181 -5.71 -1.32 13.72
CA ILE A 181 -6.00 -0.03 14.38
C ILE A 181 -7.22 0.63 13.74
N LEU A 182 -7.28 0.70 12.42
CA LEU A 182 -8.40 1.32 11.71
C LEU A 182 -9.72 0.56 11.95
N LEU A 183 -9.67 -0.77 11.96
CA LEU A 183 -10.85 -1.58 12.23
C LEU A 183 -11.29 -1.50 13.69
N VAL A 184 -10.36 -1.46 14.65
CA VAL A 184 -10.67 -1.22 16.08
C VAL A 184 -11.36 0.14 16.25
N SER A 185 -10.87 1.18 15.58
CA SER A 185 -11.51 2.51 15.62
C SER A 185 -12.96 2.46 15.13
N GLY A 186 -13.24 1.71 14.06
CA GLY A 186 -14.60 1.50 13.60
C GLY A 186 -15.46 0.69 14.57
N LEU A 187 -14.91 -0.39 15.13
CA LEU A 187 -15.62 -1.27 16.07
C LEU A 187 -16.02 -0.57 17.37
N VAL A 188 -15.15 0.26 17.91
CA VAL A 188 -15.41 1.00 19.18
C VAL A 188 -16.50 2.04 18.98
N ASN A 189 -16.73 2.53 17.78
CA ASN A 189 -17.80 3.51 17.48
C ASN A 189 -19.20 2.88 17.35
N ILE A 190 -19.33 1.55 17.36
CA ILE A 190 -20.64 0.89 17.36
C ILE A 190 -21.21 0.92 18.78
N PRO A 191 -22.39 1.55 19.01
CA PRO A 191 -22.99 1.61 20.33
C PRO A 191 -23.31 0.22 20.90
N LEU A 192 -23.05 0.03 22.20
CA LEU A 192 -23.29 -1.25 22.85
C LEU A 192 -24.77 -1.63 22.87
N GLU A 193 -25.66 -0.64 22.92
CA GLU A 193 -27.11 -0.79 22.92
C GLU A 193 -27.63 -1.55 21.70
N VAL A 194 -26.94 -1.44 20.57
CA VAL A 194 -27.30 -2.19 19.35
C VAL A 194 -27.12 -3.69 19.56
N TYR A 195 -26.04 -4.10 20.23
CA TYR A 195 -25.79 -5.52 20.54
C TYR A 195 -26.72 -6.04 21.66
N GLU A 196 -27.02 -5.21 22.64
CA GLU A 196 -27.97 -5.54 23.73
C GLU A 196 -29.37 -5.76 23.19
N SER A 197 -29.86 -4.88 22.32
CA SER A 197 -31.14 -5.02 21.66
C SER A 197 -31.21 -6.29 20.82
N ALA A 198 -30.17 -6.56 20.01
CA ALA A 198 -30.08 -7.78 19.22
C ALA A 198 -30.06 -9.06 20.07
N THR A 199 -29.48 -9.00 21.27
CA THR A 199 -29.48 -10.12 22.21
C THR A 199 -30.88 -10.39 22.76
N ILE A 200 -31.67 -9.32 23.05
CA ILE A 200 -33.08 -9.43 23.48
C ILE A 200 -33.90 -10.05 22.36
N ASP A 201 -33.62 -9.69 21.09
CA ASP A 201 -34.28 -10.27 19.90
C ASP A 201 -33.82 -11.71 19.59
N GLY A 202 -32.96 -12.31 20.41
CA GLY A 202 -32.51 -13.68 20.28
C GLY A 202 -31.39 -13.91 19.24
N ALA A 203 -30.70 -12.84 18.79
CA ALA A 203 -29.59 -12.97 17.85
C ALA A 203 -28.38 -13.61 18.52
N ASN A 204 -27.87 -14.69 17.93
CA ASN A 204 -26.62 -15.32 18.35
C ASN A 204 -25.40 -14.51 17.87
N GLY A 205 -24.20 -14.82 18.41
CA GLY A 205 -22.96 -14.08 18.11
C GLY A 205 -22.60 -14.05 16.62
N ALA A 206 -22.87 -15.12 15.86
CA ALA A 206 -22.65 -15.13 14.41
C ALA A 206 -23.63 -14.20 13.68
N GLN A 207 -24.90 -14.17 14.11
CA GLN A 207 -25.88 -13.25 13.55
C GLN A 207 -25.55 -11.80 13.87
N GLN A 208 -25.12 -11.49 15.08
CA GLN A 208 -24.63 -10.16 15.47
C GLN A 208 -23.43 -9.75 14.62
N PHE A 209 -22.47 -10.66 14.40
CA PHE A 209 -21.29 -10.38 13.59
C PHE A 209 -21.67 -10.07 12.13
N PHE A 210 -22.37 -10.96 11.43
CA PHE A 210 -22.64 -10.80 10.00
C PHE A 210 -23.75 -9.79 9.68
N LYS A 211 -24.73 -9.63 10.57
CA LYS A 211 -25.91 -8.77 10.31
C LYS A 211 -25.79 -7.38 10.95
N ILE A 212 -24.90 -7.19 11.94
CA ILE A 212 -24.75 -5.91 12.65
C ILE A 212 -23.34 -5.40 12.49
N THR A 213 -22.32 -6.15 12.98
CA THR A 213 -20.95 -5.67 13.02
C THR A 213 -20.40 -5.38 11.63
N VAL A 214 -20.45 -6.34 10.71
CA VAL A 214 -19.89 -6.19 9.35
C VAL A 214 -20.61 -5.07 8.57
N PRO A 215 -21.95 -4.97 8.55
CA PRO A 215 -22.63 -3.86 7.87
C PRO A 215 -22.32 -2.49 8.46
N LEU A 216 -22.26 -2.35 9.79
CA LEU A 216 -21.93 -1.07 10.45
C LEU A 216 -20.46 -0.68 10.27
N LEU A 217 -19.58 -1.64 10.06
CA LEU A 217 -18.16 -1.42 9.73
C LEU A 217 -17.90 -1.15 8.26
N LYS A 218 -18.90 -1.15 7.38
CA LYS A 218 -18.72 -1.03 5.93
C LYS A 218 -17.78 0.10 5.54
N SER A 219 -17.97 1.30 6.08
CA SER A 219 -17.14 2.47 5.79
C SER A 219 -15.67 2.27 6.24
N SER A 220 -15.46 1.72 7.45
CA SER A 220 -14.11 1.41 7.95
C SER A 220 -13.43 0.33 7.12
N ILE A 221 -14.16 -0.72 6.73
CA ILE A 221 -13.66 -1.79 5.85
C ILE A 221 -13.24 -1.23 4.49
N GLN A 222 -14.07 -0.41 3.87
CA GLN A 222 -13.78 0.24 2.59
C GLN A 222 -12.53 1.11 2.70
N THR A 223 -12.41 1.92 3.77
CA THR A 223 -11.24 2.76 4.03
C THR A 223 -9.96 1.93 4.16
N VAL A 224 -10.00 0.87 4.95
CA VAL A 224 -8.84 -0.03 5.16
C VAL A 224 -8.41 -0.69 3.85
N LEU A 225 -9.36 -1.21 3.07
CA LEU A 225 -9.05 -1.88 1.80
C LEU A 225 -8.45 -0.92 0.77
N VAL A 226 -8.98 0.29 0.65
CA VAL A 226 -8.46 1.25 -0.34
C VAL A 226 -7.13 1.83 0.08
N LEU A 227 -6.96 2.24 1.33
CA LEU A 227 -5.66 2.70 1.81
C LEU A 227 -4.62 1.58 1.74
N GLY A 228 -5.01 0.35 2.13
CA GLY A 228 -4.17 -0.84 1.98
C GLY A 228 -3.74 -1.06 0.53
N PHE A 229 -4.68 -0.91 -0.43
CA PHE A 229 -4.37 -1.00 -1.86
C PHE A 229 -3.36 0.07 -2.28
N VAL A 230 -3.63 1.34 -1.96
CA VAL A 230 -2.75 2.46 -2.36
C VAL A 230 -1.34 2.31 -1.79
N TYR A 231 -1.21 1.93 -0.51
CA TYR A 231 0.11 1.76 0.11
C TYR A 231 0.86 0.54 -0.42
N THR A 232 0.17 -0.59 -0.64
CA THR A 232 0.80 -1.83 -1.10
C THR A 232 1.12 -1.80 -2.59
N PHE A 233 0.25 -1.22 -3.43
CA PHE A 233 0.44 -1.17 -4.88
C PHE A 233 1.69 -0.37 -5.30
N LYS A 234 2.05 0.66 -4.53
CA LYS A 234 3.27 1.46 -4.75
C LYS A 234 4.47 0.96 -3.95
N CYS A 235 4.40 -0.24 -3.35
CA CYS A 235 5.49 -0.77 -2.55
C CYS A 235 6.77 -0.86 -3.39
N PHE A 236 7.87 -0.31 -2.84
CA PHE A 236 9.18 -0.33 -3.46
C PHE A 236 10.23 -0.90 -2.51
N GLU A 237 10.36 -0.28 -1.34
CA GLU A 237 11.46 -0.46 -0.40
C GLU A 237 11.64 -1.93 0.02
N LEU A 238 10.55 -2.61 0.40
CA LEU A 238 10.58 -4.00 0.86
C LEU A 238 11.09 -4.93 -0.26
N ILE A 239 10.55 -4.80 -1.46
CA ILE A 239 10.94 -5.63 -2.60
C ILE A 239 12.40 -5.35 -3.00
N TYR A 240 12.79 -4.08 -3.03
CA TYR A 240 14.14 -3.70 -3.41
C TYR A 240 15.20 -4.26 -2.45
N VAL A 241 14.95 -4.19 -1.15
CA VAL A 241 15.88 -4.69 -0.13
C VAL A 241 15.92 -6.20 -0.06
N MET A 242 14.76 -6.88 -0.16
CA MET A 242 14.71 -8.34 -0.02
C MET A 242 15.19 -9.08 -1.27
N THR A 243 14.73 -8.68 -2.46
CA THR A 243 14.90 -9.45 -3.69
C THR A 243 15.41 -8.64 -4.88
N THR A 244 15.37 -7.29 -4.80
CA THR A 244 15.69 -6.40 -5.94
C THR A 244 14.85 -6.70 -7.19
N GLY A 245 13.64 -7.28 -6.99
CA GLY A 245 12.75 -7.71 -8.09
C GLY A 245 13.00 -9.14 -8.59
N GLY A 246 14.05 -9.82 -8.08
CA GLY A 246 14.43 -11.18 -8.48
C GLY A 246 13.71 -12.30 -7.71
N PRO A 247 14.08 -13.56 -7.96
CA PRO A 247 14.89 -14.03 -9.09
C PRO A 247 14.13 -13.99 -10.42
N VAL A 248 14.83 -13.80 -11.51
CA VAL A 248 14.27 -13.80 -12.89
C VAL A 248 13.00 -12.93 -13.00
N TYR A 249 13.02 -11.73 -12.39
CA TYR A 249 11.89 -10.78 -12.36
C TYR A 249 10.60 -11.30 -11.70
N SER A 250 10.66 -12.39 -10.92
CA SER A 250 9.47 -13.00 -10.30
C SER A 250 8.82 -12.13 -9.24
N THR A 251 9.57 -11.20 -8.64
CA THR A 251 9.05 -10.22 -7.67
C THR A 251 9.17 -8.77 -8.16
N GLU A 252 9.46 -8.58 -9.46
CA GLU A 252 9.55 -7.23 -10.03
C GLU A 252 8.17 -6.59 -10.11
N LEU A 253 7.92 -5.62 -9.23
CA LEU A 253 6.73 -4.78 -9.27
C LEU A 253 6.93 -3.61 -10.24
N MET A 254 5.85 -2.93 -10.63
CA MET A 254 5.92 -1.74 -11.50
C MET A 254 6.81 -0.64 -10.91
N SER A 255 6.84 -0.46 -9.59
CA SER A 255 7.71 0.48 -8.89
C SER A 255 9.20 0.12 -9.08
N ILE A 256 9.54 -1.17 -8.98
CA ILE A 256 10.91 -1.67 -9.21
C ILE A 256 11.28 -1.56 -10.69
N TYR A 257 10.36 -1.89 -11.59
CA TYR A 257 10.59 -1.79 -13.03
C TYR A 257 10.85 -0.34 -13.47
N SER A 258 10.04 0.63 -12.96
CA SER A 258 10.29 2.06 -13.18
C SER A 258 11.67 2.49 -12.70
N TYR A 259 12.07 2.08 -11.49
CA TYR A 259 13.38 2.38 -10.92
C TYR A 259 14.52 1.77 -11.76
N ARG A 260 14.41 0.50 -12.15
CA ARG A 260 15.40 -0.18 -12.98
C ARG A 260 15.60 0.53 -14.31
N ARG A 261 14.50 0.87 -15.01
CA ARG A 261 14.56 1.61 -16.29
C ARG A 261 15.21 2.98 -16.13
N SER A 262 14.84 3.73 -15.07
CA SER A 262 15.36 5.07 -14.85
C SER A 262 16.81 5.08 -14.38
N PHE A 263 17.15 4.29 -13.36
CA PHE A 263 18.41 4.46 -12.61
C PHE A 263 19.45 3.36 -12.84
N MET A 264 19.06 2.18 -13.34
CA MET A 264 19.99 1.11 -13.69
C MET A 264 20.24 1.08 -15.19
N GLU A 265 19.23 1.31 -16.02
CA GLU A 265 19.32 1.32 -17.47
C GLU A 265 19.42 2.74 -18.06
N PHE A 266 19.32 3.76 -17.19
CA PHE A 266 19.46 5.18 -17.52
C PHE A 266 18.51 5.69 -18.61
N ASN A 267 17.36 5.03 -18.79
CA ASN A 267 16.29 5.48 -19.67
C ASN A 267 15.20 6.18 -18.83
N PHE A 268 15.44 7.45 -18.53
CA PHE A 268 14.58 8.24 -17.63
C PHE A 268 13.17 8.41 -18.19
N SER A 269 13.01 8.51 -19.50
CA SER A 269 11.73 8.72 -20.15
C SER A 269 10.81 7.52 -20.06
N GLU A 270 11.33 6.32 -20.33
CA GLU A 270 10.54 5.10 -20.19
C GLU A 270 10.23 4.80 -18.71
N GLY A 271 11.21 5.03 -17.82
CA GLY A 271 10.98 4.92 -16.38
C GLY A 271 9.88 5.86 -15.90
N ALA A 272 9.86 7.11 -16.38
CA ALA A 272 8.79 8.08 -16.11
C ALA A 272 7.43 7.62 -16.67
N ALA A 273 7.40 7.04 -17.87
CA ALA A 273 6.18 6.50 -18.46
C ALA A 273 5.59 5.35 -17.62
N ILE A 274 6.43 4.44 -17.09
CA ILE A 274 6.01 3.36 -16.19
C ILE A 274 5.45 3.92 -14.87
N ALA A 275 6.13 4.92 -14.28
CA ALA A 275 5.66 5.58 -13.06
C ALA A 275 4.31 6.28 -13.28
N ASN A 276 4.09 6.89 -14.45
CA ASN A 276 2.82 7.52 -14.80
C ASN A 276 1.71 6.48 -14.97
N ILE A 277 1.98 5.32 -15.58
CA ILE A 277 0.99 4.21 -15.68
C ILE A 277 0.58 3.76 -14.27
N LEU A 278 1.56 3.55 -13.38
CA LEU A 278 1.29 3.21 -11.97
C LEU A 278 0.45 4.29 -11.28
N PHE A 279 0.80 5.55 -11.46
CA PHE A 279 0.06 6.69 -10.89
C PHE A 279 -1.38 6.75 -11.41
N ILE A 280 -1.61 6.56 -12.71
CA ILE A 280 -2.95 6.57 -13.31
C ILE A 280 -3.83 5.46 -12.72
N ILE A 281 -3.28 4.26 -12.52
CA ILE A 281 -4.01 3.15 -11.88
C ILE A 281 -4.41 3.53 -10.45
N LEU A 282 -3.47 4.05 -9.66
CA LEU A 282 -3.75 4.49 -8.28
C LEU A 282 -4.76 5.64 -8.23
N PHE A 283 -4.65 6.59 -9.14
CA PHE A 283 -5.57 7.71 -9.24
C PHE A 283 -6.98 7.27 -9.60
N ALA A 284 -7.12 6.32 -10.54
CA ALA A 284 -8.41 5.74 -10.90
C ALA A 284 -9.06 5.00 -9.71
N VAL A 285 -8.28 4.24 -8.94
CA VAL A 285 -8.76 3.59 -7.71
C VAL A 285 -9.19 4.62 -6.66
N GLY A 286 -8.42 5.69 -6.48
CA GLY A 286 -8.77 6.78 -5.57
C GLY A 286 -10.08 7.48 -5.96
N LEU A 287 -10.26 7.80 -7.25
CA LEU A 287 -11.52 8.37 -7.76
C LEU A 287 -12.72 7.44 -7.61
N PHE A 288 -12.51 6.14 -7.84
CA PHE A 288 -13.57 5.15 -7.63
C PHE A 288 -14.00 5.11 -6.16
N TYR A 289 -13.03 5.15 -5.25
CA TYR A 289 -13.28 5.18 -3.82
C TYR A 289 -14.06 6.40 -3.35
N THR A 290 -13.68 7.61 -3.79
CA THR A 290 -14.40 8.83 -3.42
C THR A 290 -15.86 8.81 -3.89
N LYS A 291 -16.15 8.18 -5.03
CA LYS A 291 -17.52 7.98 -5.52
C LYS A 291 -18.33 6.96 -4.70
N LEU A 292 -17.66 5.96 -4.11
CA LEU A 292 -18.32 4.98 -3.26
C LEU A 292 -18.72 5.58 -1.91
N ILE A 293 -17.82 6.31 -1.25
CA ILE A 293 -18.10 6.94 0.05
C ILE A 293 -19.11 8.06 -0.08
N GLY A 294 -19.00 8.91 -1.06
CA GLY A 294 -19.94 10.02 -1.25
C GLY A 294 -21.40 9.60 -1.47
N LYS A 295 -21.66 8.33 -1.76
CA LYS A 295 -23.02 7.78 -1.80
C LYS A 295 -23.52 7.30 -0.44
N ASP A 296 -22.63 6.87 0.44
CA ASP A 296 -22.99 6.35 1.77
C ASP A 296 -23.15 7.49 2.82
N GLU A 297 -22.59 8.70 2.59
CA GLU A 297 -22.81 9.88 3.46
C GLU A 297 -24.07 10.68 3.13
N VAL A 298 -24.71 10.45 1.99
CA VAL A 298 -25.90 11.18 1.51
C VAL A 298 -27.18 10.33 1.68
N ALA A 299 -27.07 9.09 2.10
CA ALA A 299 -28.17 8.18 2.39
C ALA A 299 -28.38 7.99 3.90
#